data_5d0a25862dd6e3a5d5a62f3a8f798493
#
_entry.id   5d0a25862dd6e3a5d5a62f3a8f798493
#
_cell.length_a   1.000
_cell.length_b   1.000
_cell.length_c   1.000
_cell.angle_alpha   90.00
_cell.angle_beta   90.00
_cell.angle_gamma   90.00
#
_symmetry.space_group_name_H-M   'P 1'
#
loop_
_entity.id
_entity.type
_entity.pdbx_description
1 polymer ?
#
loop_
_entity_poly.entity_id
_entity_poly.type
_entity_poly.pdbx_seq_one_letter_code
_entity_poly.pdbx_strand_id
1 'polypeptide(L)'
;MNKMEKLCAVAGVVLGIGLTSLVNCSNCAGKVDKVAVTSSPYDIDKFNEDERNNAVRMATGYNKIFSHSKKKLIEDLTKEGFSEEVSRYAVRNIEADWKENCLKSAYSYLDLFDMSREELISQLEYDQFTIEEINYAIEKIYK
;
A
#
# COMPACT_ATOMS: atom_id res chain seq x y z
N MET A 1 -10.55 9.30 29.86
CA MET A 1 -10.72 7.93 29.29
C MET A 1 -11.23 8.09 27.87
N ASN A 2 -10.32 7.93 26.91
CA ASN A 2 -10.56 8.24 25.51
C ASN A 2 -11.26 7.09 24.76
N LYS A 3 -12.13 7.49 23.86
CA LYS A 3 -13.08 6.69 23.10
C LYS A 3 -12.46 5.66 22.12
N MET A 4 -11.14 5.45 22.18
CA MET A 4 -10.39 4.55 21.30
C MET A 4 -9.96 3.21 21.93
N GLU A 5 -10.26 2.98 23.22
CA GLU A 5 -9.90 1.73 23.90
C GLU A 5 -10.97 0.62 23.83
N LYS A 6 -12.08 0.85 23.14
CA LYS A 6 -13.20 -0.14 23.11
C LYS A 6 -13.26 -1.04 21.88
N LEU A 7 -12.26 -1.01 20.99
CA LEU A 7 -12.27 -1.84 19.77
C LEU A 7 -11.32 -3.05 19.77
N CYS A 8 -10.61 -3.32 20.86
CA CYS A 8 -9.69 -4.47 20.95
C CYS A 8 -10.15 -5.63 21.81
N ALA A 9 -11.44 -5.74 22.12
CA ALA A 9 -11.93 -6.76 23.04
C ALA A 9 -13.00 -7.70 22.45
N VAL A 10 -12.86 -8.09 21.19
CA VAL A 10 -13.68 -9.22 20.65
C VAL A 10 -12.84 -10.04 19.65
N ALA A 11 -11.94 -10.84 20.13
CA ALA A 11 -11.45 -12.04 19.44
C ALA A 11 -10.56 -12.84 20.39
N GLY A 12 -11.17 -13.53 21.31
CA GLY A 12 -10.45 -14.38 22.27
C GLY A 12 -11.34 -15.45 22.83
N VAL A 13 -11.88 -16.33 21.99
CA VAL A 13 -12.41 -17.61 22.45
C VAL A 13 -11.79 -18.71 21.59
N VAL A 14 -10.72 -19.25 22.04
CA VAL A 14 -10.21 -20.55 21.58
C VAL A 14 -10.55 -21.54 22.66
N LEU A 15 -11.59 -22.31 22.43
CA LEU A 15 -11.90 -23.49 23.23
C LEU A 15 -10.93 -24.60 22.86
N GLY A 16 -10.08 -24.94 23.83
CA GLY A 16 -9.28 -26.15 23.81
C GLY A 16 -10.18 -27.39 23.90
N ILE A 17 -10.03 -28.28 22.96
CA ILE A 17 -10.45 -29.67 23.15
C ILE A 17 -9.24 -30.54 22.84
N GLY A 18 -8.63 -31.02 23.90
CA GLY A 18 -7.65 -32.08 23.84
C GLY A 18 -8.33 -33.39 23.50
N LEU A 19 -7.79 -34.09 22.54
CA LEU A 19 -8.00 -35.53 22.37
C LEU A 19 -6.70 -36.18 21.90
N THR A 20 -6.00 -36.71 22.88
CA THR A 20 -4.94 -37.67 22.69
C THR A 20 -5.54 -38.96 22.12
N SER A 21 -5.19 -39.33 20.94
CA SER A 21 -5.35 -40.70 20.45
C SER A 21 -4.04 -41.09 19.76
N LEU A 22 -3.22 -41.80 20.51
CA LEU A 22 -2.10 -42.59 20.02
C LEU A 22 -2.66 -43.78 19.25
N VAL A 23 -2.65 -43.73 17.96
CA VAL A 23 -2.80 -44.93 17.14
C VAL A 23 -1.43 -45.28 16.56
N ASN A 24 -0.78 -46.19 17.25
CA ASN A 24 0.40 -46.89 16.79
C ASN A 24 -0.02 -47.85 15.68
N CYS A 25 0.31 -47.53 14.44
CA CYS A 25 0.15 -48.45 13.33
C CYS A 25 1.54 -48.72 12.75
N SER A 26 2.18 -49.74 13.32
CA SER A 26 3.32 -50.42 12.72
C SER A 26 2.82 -51.18 11.49
N ASN A 27 3.46 -50.96 10.39
CA ASN A 27 3.38 -51.74 9.16
C ASN A 27 2.45 -51.21 8.06
N CYS A 28 2.98 -50.29 7.26
CA CYS A 28 2.60 -50.17 5.86
C CYS A 28 3.83 -49.77 5.06
N ALA A 29 4.58 -50.76 4.66
CA ALA A 29 5.45 -50.66 3.46
C ALA A 29 4.51 -50.63 2.25
N GLY A 30 4.12 -49.46 1.83
CA GLY A 30 3.28 -49.20 0.66
C GLY A 30 3.91 -48.09 -0.16
N LYS A 31 4.25 -48.43 -1.40
CA LYS A 31 4.81 -47.61 -2.48
C LYS A 31 4.32 -46.15 -2.35
N VAL A 32 5.29 -45.24 -2.36
CA VAL A 32 5.01 -43.81 -2.57
C VAL A 32 4.63 -43.66 -4.03
N ASP A 33 3.38 -43.88 -4.33
CA ASP A 33 2.81 -43.36 -5.56
C ASP A 33 3.00 -41.87 -5.53
N LYS A 34 3.64 -41.31 -6.54
CA LYS A 34 3.72 -39.90 -6.78
C LYS A 34 2.31 -39.36 -6.69
N VAL A 35 1.99 -38.71 -5.54
CA VAL A 35 0.82 -37.89 -5.46
C VAL A 35 1.03 -36.79 -6.49
N ALA A 36 0.35 -36.96 -7.61
CA ALA A 36 0.20 -35.84 -8.53
C ALA A 36 -0.32 -34.69 -7.70
N VAL A 37 0.50 -33.65 -7.56
CA VAL A 37 0.04 -32.35 -7.05
C VAL A 37 -1.00 -31.91 -8.06
N THR A 38 -2.25 -32.27 -7.81
CA THR A 38 -3.36 -31.70 -8.53
C THR A 38 -3.25 -30.21 -8.26
N SER A 39 -2.84 -29.48 -9.28
CA SER A 39 -2.88 -28.04 -9.32
C SER A 39 -4.24 -27.62 -8.74
N SER A 40 -4.17 -26.98 -7.57
CA SER A 40 -5.34 -26.35 -6.98
C SER A 40 -5.94 -25.45 -8.07
N PRO A 41 -7.27 -25.45 -8.28
CA PRO A 41 -7.88 -24.55 -9.27
C PRO A 41 -7.83 -23.09 -8.87
N TYR A 42 -7.06 -22.73 -7.86
CA TYR A 42 -6.70 -21.37 -7.51
C TYR A 42 -5.50 -20.97 -8.37
N ASP A 43 -5.82 -20.26 -9.43
CA ASP A 43 -4.87 -19.66 -10.36
C ASP A 43 -4.13 -18.54 -9.62
N ILE A 44 -2.95 -18.83 -9.08
CA ILE A 44 -2.13 -17.88 -8.31
C ILE A 44 -1.81 -16.66 -9.19
N ASP A 45 -1.63 -16.85 -10.47
CA ASP A 45 -1.36 -15.77 -11.43
C ASP A 45 -2.56 -14.84 -11.57
N LYS A 46 -3.77 -15.37 -11.57
CA LYS A 46 -4.99 -14.57 -11.62
C LYS A 46 -5.23 -13.80 -10.32
N PHE A 47 -4.92 -14.40 -9.17
CA PHE A 47 -5.00 -13.71 -7.88
C PHE A 47 -4.02 -12.52 -7.80
N ASN A 48 -2.82 -12.69 -8.29
CA ASN A 48 -1.82 -11.61 -8.41
C ASN A 48 -2.27 -10.50 -9.37
N GLU A 49 -2.99 -10.83 -10.44
CA GLU A 49 -3.53 -9.85 -11.38
C GLU A 49 -4.66 -9.04 -10.75
N ASP A 50 -5.59 -9.68 -10.05
CA ASP A 50 -6.67 -8.99 -9.34
C ASP A 50 -6.14 -8.05 -8.25
N GLU A 51 -5.11 -8.44 -7.51
CA GLU A 51 -4.45 -7.59 -6.52
C GLU A 51 -3.79 -6.36 -7.17
N ARG A 52 -3.06 -6.55 -8.27
CA ARG A 52 -2.45 -5.45 -9.03
C ARG A 52 -3.49 -4.48 -9.57
N ASN A 53 -4.58 -4.99 -10.13
CA ASN A 53 -5.68 -4.18 -10.65
C ASN A 53 -6.37 -3.39 -9.55
N ASN A 54 -6.56 -3.98 -8.37
CA ASN A 54 -7.06 -3.29 -7.18
C ASN A 54 -6.12 -2.16 -6.73
N ALA A 55 -4.83 -2.43 -6.68
CA ALA A 55 -3.83 -1.43 -6.30
C ALA A 55 -3.78 -0.26 -7.29
N VAL A 56 -3.84 -0.52 -8.59
CA VAL A 56 -3.90 0.52 -9.64
C VAL A 56 -5.15 1.39 -9.49
N ARG A 57 -6.30 0.77 -9.23
CA ARG A 57 -7.55 1.50 -9.02
C ARG A 57 -7.49 2.38 -7.78
N MET A 58 -6.93 1.88 -6.68
CA MET A 58 -6.74 2.64 -5.44
C MET A 58 -5.72 3.77 -5.63
N ALA A 59 -4.59 3.51 -6.28
CA ALA A 59 -3.58 4.51 -6.61
C ALA A 59 -4.18 5.66 -7.45
N THR A 60 -5.01 5.32 -8.44
CA THR A 60 -5.71 6.31 -9.27
C THR A 60 -6.64 7.19 -8.43
N GLY A 61 -7.39 6.58 -7.50
CA GLY A 61 -8.27 7.30 -6.57
C GLY A 61 -7.48 8.26 -5.67
N TYR A 62 -6.42 7.79 -5.05
CA TYR A 62 -5.56 8.59 -4.18
C TYR A 62 -4.90 9.76 -4.92
N ASN A 63 -4.37 9.49 -6.12
CA ASN A 63 -3.74 10.52 -6.94
C ASN A 63 -4.72 11.67 -7.31
N LYS A 64 -5.99 11.35 -7.53
CA LYS A 64 -7.02 12.35 -7.85
C LYS A 64 -7.39 13.23 -6.66
N ILE A 65 -7.31 12.69 -5.44
CA ILE A 65 -7.80 13.37 -4.24
C ILE A 65 -6.68 14.12 -3.53
N PHE A 66 -5.50 13.51 -3.39
CA PHE A 66 -4.47 13.99 -2.46
C PHE A 66 -3.26 14.64 -3.12
N SER A 67 -3.08 14.52 -4.41
CA SER A 67 -1.92 15.08 -5.14
C SER A 67 -0.56 14.72 -4.50
N HIS A 68 -0.44 13.49 -3.98
CA HIS A 68 0.77 13.02 -3.30
C HIS A 68 1.96 12.90 -4.25
N SER A 69 3.17 12.89 -3.69
CA SER A 69 4.37 12.50 -4.43
C SER A 69 4.33 11.03 -4.79
N LYS A 70 5.13 10.62 -5.77
CA LYS A 70 5.24 9.22 -6.19
C LYS A 70 5.63 8.28 -5.04
N LYS A 71 6.58 8.71 -4.20
CA LYS A 71 7.04 7.91 -3.06
C LYS A 71 5.98 7.82 -1.98
N LYS A 72 5.34 8.93 -1.66
CA LYS A 72 4.27 8.99 -0.68
C LYS A 72 3.11 8.07 -1.05
N LEU A 73 2.72 8.06 -2.33
CA LEU A 73 1.66 7.19 -2.82
C LEU A 73 2.01 5.70 -2.70
N ILE A 74 3.28 5.32 -2.91
CA ILE A 74 3.75 3.93 -2.67
C ILE A 74 3.62 3.57 -1.19
N GLU A 75 4.03 4.46 -0.29
CA GLU A 75 3.91 4.25 1.16
C GLU A 75 2.45 4.09 1.59
N ASP A 76 1.56 4.93 1.06
CA ASP A 76 0.15 4.88 1.42
C ASP A 76 -0.51 3.58 0.96
N LEU A 77 -0.24 3.11 -0.26
CA LEU A 77 -0.68 1.80 -0.73
C LEU A 77 -0.13 0.65 0.12
N THR A 78 1.12 0.76 0.57
CA THR A 78 1.72 -0.25 1.46
C THR A 78 1.04 -0.26 2.83
N LYS A 79 0.63 0.89 3.36
CA LYS A 79 -0.16 0.99 4.60
C LYS A 79 -1.56 0.40 4.45
N GLU A 80 -2.13 0.45 3.24
CA GLU A 80 -3.41 -0.20 2.92
C GLU A 80 -3.30 -1.73 2.80
N GLY A 81 -2.10 -2.28 2.90
CA GLY A 81 -1.85 -3.71 2.96
C GLY A 81 -1.33 -4.33 1.66
N PHE A 82 -1.09 -3.54 0.62
CA PHE A 82 -0.43 -4.05 -0.59
C PHE A 82 1.07 -4.26 -0.34
N SER A 83 1.64 -5.27 -0.98
CA SER A 83 3.10 -5.43 -0.95
C SER A 83 3.79 -4.25 -1.62
N GLU A 84 5.05 -3.99 -1.25
CA GLU A 84 5.83 -2.90 -1.86
C GLU A 84 5.95 -3.08 -3.38
N GLU A 85 6.09 -4.31 -3.84
CA GLU A 85 6.15 -4.63 -5.27
C GLU A 85 4.88 -4.26 -6.01
N VAL A 86 3.72 -4.64 -5.45
CA VAL A 86 2.40 -4.31 -6.01
C VAL A 86 2.14 -2.82 -5.95
N SER A 87 2.52 -2.15 -4.87
CA SER A 87 2.41 -0.69 -4.73
C SER A 87 3.24 0.06 -5.77
N ARG A 88 4.48 -0.36 -5.99
CA ARG A 88 5.36 0.19 -7.05
C ARG A 88 4.82 -0.10 -8.45
N TYR A 89 4.25 -1.27 -8.67
CA TYR A 89 3.58 -1.60 -9.92
C TYR A 89 2.40 -0.66 -10.16
N ALA A 90 1.52 -0.51 -9.18
CA ALA A 90 0.35 0.34 -9.28
C ALA A 90 0.71 1.79 -9.65
N VAL A 91 1.66 2.38 -8.92
CA VAL A 91 2.09 3.77 -9.13
C VAL A 91 2.78 4.00 -10.48
N ARG A 92 3.37 2.96 -11.08
CA ARG A 92 3.92 3.03 -12.45
C ARG A 92 2.85 2.94 -13.54
N ASN A 93 1.68 2.38 -13.21
CA ASN A 93 0.61 2.10 -14.18
C ASN A 93 -0.58 3.07 -14.07
N ILE A 94 -0.46 4.14 -13.27
CA ILE A 94 -1.44 5.23 -13.28
C ILE A 94 -0.97 6.37 -14.17
N GLU A 95 -1.91 7.11 -14.72
CA GLU A 95 -1.66 8.38 -15.39
C GLU A 95 -1.59 9.48 -14.32
N ALA A 96 -0.38 9.96 -14.03
CA ALA A 96 -0.15 11.03 -13.05
C ALA A 96 0.92 12.00 -13.55
N ASP A 97 0.63 13.28 -13.47
CA ASP A 97 1.62 14.34 -13.63
C ASP A 97 2.16 14.73 -12.24
N TRP A 98 3.34 14.18 -11.91
CA TRP A 98 3.97 14.39 -10.61
C TRP A 98 4.41 15.84 -10.38
N LYS A 99 4.75 16.58 -11.43
CA LYS A 99 5.07 18.00 -11.34
C LYS A 99 3.83 18.82 -11.00
N GLU A 100 2.72 18.51 -11.65
CA GLU A 100 1.44 19.15 -11.36
C GLU A 100 0.91 18.77 -9.97
N ASN A 101 1.15 17.54 -9.49
CA ASN A 101 0.84 17.15 -8.13
C ASN A 101 1.64 17.97 -7.11
N CYS A 102 2.94 18.15 -7.34
CA CYS A 102 3.78 18.99 -6.49
C CYS A 102 3.27 20.43 -6.45
N LEU A 103 2.90 20.99 -7.61
CA LEU A 103 2.35 22.34 -7.69
C LEU A 103 1.03 22.48 -6.93
N LYS A 104 0.12 21.52 -7.03
CA LYS A 104 -1.14 21.50 -6.28
C LYS A 104 -0.92 21.39 -4.78
N SER A 105 0.01 20.53 -4.35
CA SER A 105 0.40 20.42 -2.95
C SER A 105 0.97 21.75 -2.43
N ALA A 106 1.84 22.39 -3.21
CA ALA A 106 2.40 23.68 -2.85
C ALA A 106 1.33 24.76 -2.67
N TYR A 107 0.37 24.85 -3.58
CA TYR A 107 -0.75 25.78 -3.43
C TYR A 107 -1.60 25.47 -2.20
N SER A 108 -1.87 24.20 -1.91
CA SER A 108 -2.62 23.80 -0.72
C SER A 108 -1.92 24.22 0.57
N TYR A 109 -0.59 24.17 0.62
CA TYR A 109 0.17 24.66 1.77
C TYR A 109 0.08 26.18 1.91
N LEU A 110 0.23 26.91 0.82
CA LEU A 110 0.15 28.37 0.84
C LEU A 110 -1.26 28.89 1.15
N ASP A 111 -2.29 28.15 0.80
CA ASP A 111 -3.68 28.48 1.15
C ASP A 111 -3.99 28.29 2.64
N LEU A 112 -3.29 27.35 3.28
CA LEU A 112 -3.52 26.99 4.68
C LEU A 112 -2.56 27.69 5.65
N PHE A 113 -1.35 28.00 5.19
CA PHE A 113 -0.26 28.49 6.03
C PHE A 113 0.45 29.65 5.34
N ASP A 114 0.83 30.66 6.13
CA ASP A 114 1.74 31.73 5.68
C ASP A 114 3.18 31.20 5.73
N MET A 115 3.65 30.67 4.62
CA MET A 115 4.96 30.02 4.49
C MET A 115 5.89 30.85 3.60
N SER A 116 7.14 30.99 4.04
CA SER A 116 8.22 31.45 3.17
C SER A 116 8.54 30.46 2.06
N ARG A 117 9.27 30.90 1.04
CA ARG A 117 9.72 30.03 -0.05
C ARG A 117 10.55 28.84 0.46
N GLU A 118 11.44 29.09 1.42
CA GLU A 118 12.33 28.09 2.02
C GLU A 118 11.55 27.06 2.84
N GLU A 119 10.56 27.50 3.59
CA GLU A 119 9.67 26.60 4.35
C GLU A 119 8.83 25.73 3.42
N LEU A 120 8.31 26.30 2.34
CA LEU A 120 7.55 25.54 1.34
C LEU A 120 8.43 24.47 0.67
N ILE A 121 9.65 24.81 0.29
CA ILE A 121 10.60 23.84 -0.28
C ILE A 121 10.84 22.69 0.71
N SER A 122 11.15 23.01 1.98
CA SER A 122 11.39 22.02 3.02
C SER A 122 10.18 21.12 3.26
N GLN A 123 8.95 21.65 3.17
CA GLN A 123 7.73 20.88 3.30
C GLN A 123 7.51 19.94 2.12
N LEU A 124 7.77 20.38 0.89
CA LEU A 124 7.65 19.53 -0.30
C LEU A 124 8.73 18.42 -0.33
N GLU A 125 9.94 18.71 0.20
CA GLU A 125 10.97 17.68 0.41
C GLU A 125 10.53 16.65 1.45
N TYR A 126 9.92 17.08 2.54
CA TYR A 126 9.35 16.18 3.55
C TYR A 126 8.27 15.28 2.97
N ASP A 127 7.46 15.80 2.05
CA ASP A 127 6.46 15.03 1.31
C ASP A 127 7.06 14.14 0.21
N GLN A 128 8.38 14.07 0.14
CA GLN A 128 9.16 13.20 -0.75
C GLN A 128 8.98 13.50 -2.25
N PHE A 129 8.66 14.75 -2.59
CA PHE A 129 8.77 15.20 -3.98
C PHE A 129 10.24 15.27 -4.42
N THR A 130 10.50 15.07 -5.70
CA THR A 130 11.84 15.20 -6.25
C THR A 130 12.22 16.67 -6.42
N ILE A 131 13.51 16.95 -6.41
CA ILE A 131 14.03 18.32 -6.63
C ILE A 131 13.51 18.92 -7.94
N GLU A 132 13.35 18.11 -9.00
CA GLU A 132 12.81 18.56 -10.28
C GLU A 132 11.34 18.98 -10.21
N GLU A 133 10.52 18.22 -9.46
CA GLU A 133 9.12 18.52 -9.21
C GLU A 133 8.96 19.78 -8.36
N ILE A 134 9.80 19.92 -7.32
CA ILE A 134 9.83 21.08 -6.44
C ILE A 134 10.24 22.34 -7.22
N ASN A 135 11.32 22.29 -7.99
CA ASN A 135 11.77 23.43 -8.80
C ASN A 135 10.68 23.87 -9.77
N TYR A 136 10.00 22.93 -10.43
CA TYR A 136 8.87 23.25 -11.30
C TYR A 136 7.75 24.01 -10.55
N ALA A 137 7.37 23.54 -9.36
CA ALA A 137 6.33 24.18 -8.56
C ALA A 137 6.76 25.59 -8.10
N ILE A 138 7.98 25.71 -7.58
CA ILE A 138 8.54 27.00 -7.10
C ILE A 138 8.67 28.03 -8.23
N GLU A 139 9.12 27.63 -9.41
CA GLU A 139 9.20 28.52 -10.59
C GLU A 139 7.83 29.00 -11.04
N LYS A 140 6.78 28.20 -10.87
CA LYS A 140 5.41 28.60 -11.23
C LYS A 140 4.80 29.58 -10.23
N ILE A 141 5.13 29.44 -8.96
CA ILE A 141 4.55 30.22 -7.87
C ILE A 141 5.24 31.57 -7.73
N TYR A 142 6.56 31.62 -7.82
CA TYR A 142 7.38 32.80 -7.56
C TYR A 142 7.98 33.42 -8.83
N LYS A 143 7.24 33.39 -9.94
CA LYS A 143 7.62 34.09 -11.19
C LYS A 143 7.68 35.60 -11.04
#